data_468befda3f4078fb4297131f6e643234
#
_entry.id   468befda3f4078fb4297131f6e643234
#
_cell.length_a   1.000
_cell.length_b   1.000
_cell.length_c   1.000
_cell.angle_alpha   90.00
_cell.angle_beta   90.00
_cell.angle_gamma   90.00
#
_symmetry.space_group_name_H-M   'P 1'
#
loop_
_entity.id
_entity.type
_entity.pdbx_description
1 polymer ?
#
loop_
_entity_poly.entity_id
_entity_poly.type
_entity_poly.pdbx_seq_one_letter_code
_entity_poly.pdbx_strand_id
1 'polypeptide(L)'
;IMLIGQLLAHATVQEGRNAVWFPAYGPETRGVTADCTVIMSSDEIGSPVSSSPDTLIALNQLLLDRFAPSVKREGVILLNSSLATRPDYRDDCKVVEVRANDLAEAIQKQRT
;
A
#
# COMPACT_ATOMS: atom_id res chain seq x y z
N ILE A 1 -4.69 -6.64 0.59
CA ILE A 1 -4.31 -5.24 0.81
C ILE A 1 -5.22 -4.56 1.84
N MET A 2 -6.50 -4.92 1.88
CA MET A 2 -7.44 -4.35 2.85
C MET A 2 -7.03 -4.65 4.28
N LEU A 3 -6.56 -5.87 4.54
CA LEU A 3 -6.09 -6.25 5.87
C LEU A 3 -4.88 -5.42 6.31
N ILE A 4 -3.94 -5.17 5.40
CA ILE A 4 -2.77 -4.35 5.69
C ILE A 4 -3.20 -2.94 6.12
N GLY A 5 -4.15 -2.36 5.39
CA GLY A 5 -4.67 -1.03 5.71
C GLY A 5 -5.34 -0.98 7.08
N GLN A 6 -6.15 -1.99 7.39
CA GLN A 6 -6.81 -2.08 8.69
C GLN A 6 -5.82 -2.22 9.83
N LEU A 7 -4.79 -3.04 9.65
CA LEU A 7 -3.75 -3.22 10.67
C LEU A 7 -2.97 -1.93 10.93
N LEU A 8 -2.63 -1.19 9.86
CA LEU A 8 -1.94 0.08 10.00
C LEU A 8 -2.80 1.11 10.74
N ALA A 9 -4.08 1.21 10.39
CA ALA A 9 -4.99 2.14 11.05
C ALA A 9 -5.14 1.78 12.52
N HIS A 10 -5.30 0.51 12.83
CA HIS A 10 -5.47 0.04 14.20
C HIS A 10 -4.21 0.33 15.04
N ALA A 11 -3.04 0.04 14.51
CA ALA A 11 -1.77 0.30 15.19
C ALA A 11 -1.58 1.80 15.46
N THR A 12 -1.97 2.65 14.51
CA THR A 12 -1.88 4.10 14.65
C THR A 12 -2.73 4.59 15.82
N VAL A 13 -3.95 4.10 15.92
CA VAL A 13 -4.85 4.46 17.04
C VAL A 13 -4.29 3.98 18.36
N GLN A 14 -3.70 2.80 18.42
CA GLN A 14 -3.10 2.29 19.64
C GLN A 14 -1.91 3.12 20.11
N GLU A 15 -1.24 3.81 19.20
CA GLU A 15 -0.15 4.73 19.55
C GLU A 15 -0.66 6.11 20.01
N GLY A 16 -1.97 6.29 20.07
CA GLY A 16 -2.55 7.56 20.46
C GLY A 16 -2.60 8.58 19.34
N ARG A 17 -2.47 8.16 18.08
CA ARG A 17 -2.53 9.04 16.92
C ARG A 17 -3.86 8.84 16.21
N ASN A 18 -4.17 9.75 15.30
CA ASN A 18 -5.40 9.69 14.50
C ASN A 18 -5.18 8.89 13.24
N ALA A 19 -6.16 8.08 12.88
CA ALA A 19 -6.12 7.29 11.65
C ALA A 19 -7.48 7.24 10.98
N VAL A 20 -7.47 7.29 9.65
CA VAL A 20 -8.65 7.06 8.83
C VAL A 20 -8.32 5.96 7.83
N TRP A 21 -9.18 4.96 7.72
CA TRP A 21 -9.07 3.88 6.76
C TRP A 21 -10.19 4.04 5.73
N PHE A 22 -9.83 4.06 4.47
CA PHE A 22 -10.73 4.40 3.39
C PHE A 22 -10.64 3.36 2.27
N PRO A 23 -11.54 2.37 2.24
CA PRO A 23 -11.50 1.37 1.19
C PRO A 23 -12.12 1.91 -0.11
N ALA A 24 -11.60 1.46 -1.23
CA ALA A 24 -12.15 1.76 -2.54
C ALA A 24 -12.25 0.47 -3.35
N TYR A 25 -13.42 0.21 -3.89
CA TYR A 25 -13.65 -0.96 -4.74
C TYR A 25 -13.94 -0.46 -6.15
N GLY A 26 -13.17 -0.97 -7.11
CA GLY A 26 -13.38 -0.63 -8.49
C GLY A 26 -14.70 -1.22 -9.00
N PRO A 27 -15.12 -0.84 -10.22
CA PRO A 27 -16.37 -1.37 -10.81
C PRO A 27 -16.30 -2.87 -11.07
N GLU A 28 -15.13 -3.45 -11.05
CA GLU A 28 -14.95 -4.87 -11.26
C GLU A 28 -15.07 -5.60 -9.93
N THR A 29 -15.85 -6.66 -9.92
CA THR A 29 -16.26 -7.33 -8.69
C THR A 29 -15.25 -8.36 -8.17
N ARG A 30 -14.12 -8.54 -8.83
CA ARG A 30 -13.17 -9.59 -8.48
C ARG A 30 -11.97 -9.13 -7.66
N GLY A 31 -12.02 -7.93 -7.09
CA GLY A 31 -10.99 -7.46 -6.19
C GLY A 31 -9.67 -7.08 -6.85
N VAL A 32 -9.56 -7.18 -8.16
CA VAL A 32 -8.33 -6.86 -8.89
C VAL A 32 -7.99 -5.37 -8.80
N THR A 33 -9.02 -4.53 -8.69
CA THR A 33 -8.86 -3.08 -8.61
C THR A 33 -9.14 -2.53 -7.21
N ALA A 34 -9.34 -3.40 -6.23
CA ALA A 34 -9.60 -2.96 -4.87
C ALA A 34 -8.33 -2.35 -4.24
N ASP A 35 -8.49 -1.20 -3.62
CA ASP A 35 -7.41 -0.54 -2.92
C ASP A 35 -7.94 0.11 -1.66
N CYS A 36 -7.06 0.54 -0.78
CA CYS A 36 -7.43 1.32 0.38
C CYS A 36 -6.41 2.40 0.65
N THR A 37 -6.87 3.46 1.30
CA THR A 37 -6.03 4.56 1.72
C THR A 37 -6.07 4.62 3.24
N VAL A 38 -4.90 4.79 3.86
CA VAL A 38 -4.79 5.00 5.29
C VAL A 38 -4.11 6.34 5.52
N ILE A 39 -4.76 7.19 6.28
CA ILE A 39 -4.19 8.48 6.67
C ILE A 39 -3.88 8.40 8.15
N MET A 40 -2.62 8.66 8.50
CA MET A 40 -2.13 8.59 9.86
C MET A 40 -1.56 9.95 10.23
N SER A 41 -2.00 10.52 11.35
CA SER A 41 -1.56 11.86 11.75
C SER A 41 -1.60 12.03 13.25
N SER A 42 -0.68 12.84 13.77
CA SER A 42 -0.73 13.27 15.17
C SER A 42 -1.81 14.34 15.38
N ASP A 43 -2.20 15.00 14.30
CA ASP A 43 -3.21 16.06 14.33
C ASP A 43 -4.55 15.54 13.84
N GLU A 44 -5.61 16.34 14.03
CA GLU A 44 -6.92 16.00 13.55
C GLU A 44 -6.93 15.89 12.03
N ILE A 45 -7.59 14.86 11.50
CA ILE A 45 -7.65 14.62 10.06
C ILE A 45 -8.92 15.28 9.51
N GLY A 46 -8.74 16.39 8.79
CA GLY A 46 -9.86 17.14 8.25
C GLY A 46 -10.40 16.62 6.93
N SER A 47 -9.56 15.97 6.13
CA SER A 47 -9.99 15.44 4.83
C SER A 47 -9.44 14.03 4.65
N PRO A 48 -10.31 13.03 4.40
CA PRO A 48 -9.88 11.66 4.21
C PRO A 48 -9.39 11.35 2.78
N VAL A 49 -9.37 12.34 1.90
CA VAL A 49 -8.97 12.12 0.51
C VAL A 49 -7.61 12.71 0.24
N SER A 50 -6.70 11.90 -0.27
CA SER A 50 -5.39 12.34 -0.72
C SER A 50 -5.13 11.84 -2.13
N SER A 51 -4.76 12.73 -3.05
CA SER A 51 -4.43 12.38 -4.42
C SER A 51 -2.96 12.04 -4.61
N SER A 52 -2.12 12.35 -3.61
CA SER A 52 -0.67 12.13 -3.70
C SER A 52 -0.18 11.49 -2.42
N PRO A 53 -0.14 10.14 -2.37
CA PRO A 53 0.29 9.45 -1.16
C PRO A 53 1.80 9.60 -0.93
N ASP A 54 2.18 9.56 0.34
CA ASP A 54 3.60 9.53 0.74
C ASP A 54 4.19 8.15 0.53
N THR A 55 3.39 7.11 0.71
CA THR A 55 3.81 5.72 0.61
C THR A 55 2.78 4.92 -0.16
N LEU A 56 3.24 4.17 -1.13
CA LEU A 56 2.41 3.24 -1.89
C LEU A 56 2.84 1.81 -1.56
N ILE A 57 1.87 0.96 -1.24
CA ILE A 57 2.11 -0.48 -1.09
C ILE A 57 1.37 -1.17 -2.24
N ALA A 58 2.11 -1.70 -3.19
CA ALA A 58 1.55 -2.31 -4.38
C ALA A 58 1.82 -3.81 -4.39
N LEU A 59 0.77 -4.63 -4.41
CA LEU A 59 0.89 -6.07 -4.36
C LEU A 59 0.94 -6.72 -5.74
N ASN A 60 0.57 -6.00 -6.80
CA ASN A 60 0.66 -6.51 -8.16
C ASN A 60 1.03 -5.39 -9.14
N GLN A 61 1.31 -5.78 -10.40
CA GLN A 61 1.76 -4.84 -11.41
C GLN A 61 0.68 -3.85 -11.81
N LEU A 62 -0.56 -4.29 -11.91
CA LEU A 62 -1.67 -3.43 -12.31
C LEU A 62 -1.84 -2.24 -11.37
N LEU A 63 -1.84 -2.51 -10.07
CA LEU A 63 -2.01 -1.46 -9.06
C LEU A 63 -0.76 -0.58 -8.95
N LEU A 64 0.41 -1.17 -9.14
CA LEU A 64 1.65 -0.39 -9.18
C LEU A 64 1.62 0.62 -10.32
N ASP A 65 1.27 0.18 -11.52
CA ASP A 65 1.22 1.06 -12.70
C ASP A 65 0.18 2.15 -12.54
N ARG A 66 -0.93 1.83 -11.87
CA ARG A 66 -2.02 2.78 -11.68
C ARG A 66 -1.67 3.88 -10.69
N PHE A 67 -0.99 3.55 -9.60
CA PHE A 67 -0.79 4.50 -8.49
C PHE A 67 0.62 5.05 -8.37
N ALA A 68 1.64 4.40 -8.94
CA ALA A 68 3.01 4.90 -8.84
C ALA A 68 3.18 6.34 -9.33
N PRO A 69 2.50 6.78 -10.42
CA PRO A 69 2.65 8.15 -10.88
C PRO A 69 2.20 9.21 -9.87
N SER A 70 1.30 8.87 -8.95
CA SER A 70 0.75 9.83 -8.00
C SER A 70 1.51 9.92 -6.68
N VAL A 71 2.49 9.06 -6.44
CA VAL A 71 3.29 9.11 -5.22
C VAL A 71 4.10 10.40 -5.18
N LYS A 72 4.16 11.04 -4.01
CA LYS A 72 4.90 12.30 -3.85
C LYS A 72 6.38 12.11 -4.13
N ARG A 73 7.04 13.18 -4.56
CA ARG A 73 8.49 13.18 -4.68
C ARG A 73 9.11 12.84 -3.33
N GLU A 74 10.17 12.03 -3.38
CA GLU A 74 10.85 11.53 -2.18
C GLU A 74 9.97 10.64 -1.32
N GLY A 75 8.84 10.18 -1.87
CA GLY A 75 7.99 9.20 -1.22
C GLY A 75 8.57 7.80 -1.27
N VAL A 76 7.80 6.84 -0.80
CA VAL A 76 8.23 5.44 -0.72
C VAL A 76 7.27 4.56 -1.52
N ILE A 77 7.81 3.66 -2.32
CA ILE A 77 7.04 2.64 -3.01
C ILE A 77 7.51 1.28 -2.51
N LEU A 78 6.61 0.58 -1.80
CA LEU A 78 6.82 -0.80 -1.38
C LEU A 78 6.10 -1.68 -2.39
N LEU A 79 6.83 -2.52 -3.09
CA LEU A 79 6.20 -3.37 -4.09
C LEU A 79 6.48 -4.85 -3.84
N ASN A 80 5.51 -5.66 -4.22
CA ASN A 80 5.63 -7.11 -4.20
C ASN A 80 6.39 -7.55 -5.45
N SER A 81 7.68 -7.77 -5.32
CA SER A 81 8.54 -8.10 -6.46
C SER A 81 8.33 -9.51 -6.98
N SER A 82 7.53 -10.33 -6.29
CA SER A 82 7.09 -11.61 -6.86
C SER A 82 6.13 -11.41 -8.04
N LEU A 83 5.39 -10.30 -8.06
CA LEU A 83 4.35 -10.04 -9.06
C LEU A 83 4.51 -8.71 -9.81
N ALA A 84 5.43 -7.86 -9.40
CA ALA A 84 5.58 -6.53 -9.97
C ALA A 84 7.05 -6.18 -10.19
N THR A 85 7.30 -5.32 -11.16
CA THR A 85 8.63 -4.86 -11.52
C THR A 85 8.81 -3.41 -11.13
N ARG A 86 9.99 -3.05 -10.67
CA ARG A 86 10.34 -1.69 -10.25
C ARG A 86 10.01 -0.67 -11.34
N PRO A 87 9.35 0.45 -11.01
CA PRO A 87 9.05 1.49 -11.99
C PRO A 87 10.30 2.31 -12.33
N ASP A 88 10.74 2.22 -13.57
CA ASP A 88 11.97 2.86 -14.01
C ASP A 88 11.88 4.39 -14.05
N TYR A 89 10.66 4.92 -14.20
CA TYR A 89 10.44 6.35 -14.34
C TYR A 89 10.39 7.11 -13.00
N ARG A 90 10.43 6.40 -11.88
CA ARG A 90 10.34 7.01 -10.55
C ARG A 90 11.67 6.88 -9.81
N ASP A 91 12.66 7.63 -10.28
CA ASP A 91 13.98 7.68 -9.65
C ASP A 91 14.03 8.65 -8.45
N ASP A 92 12.97 9.45 -8.27
CA ASP A 92 12.84 10.39 -7.16
C ASP A 92 12.19 9.77 -5.91
N CYS A 93 11.76 8.52 -5.98
CA CYS A 93 11.15 7.81 -4.86
C CYS A 93 12.05 6.69 -4.38
N LYS A 94 11.98 6.40 -3.08
CA LYS A 94 12.61 5.20 -2.53
C LYS A 94 11.75 3.99 -2.87
N VAL A 95 12.34 3.01 -3.54
CA VAL A 95 11.62 1.78 -3.90
C VAL A 95 12.17 0.63 -3.07
N VAL A 96 11.27 -0.05 -2.37
CA VAL A 96 11.59 -1.24 -1.57
C VAL A 96 10.90 -2.43 -2.18
N GLU A 97 11.65 -3.45 -2.55
CA GLU A 97 11.12 -4.66 -3.15
C GLU A 97 11.04 -5.77 -2.13
N VAL A 98 9.86 -6.37 -2.00
CA VAL A 98 9.61 -7.49 -1.09
C VAL A 98 9.02 -8.63 -1.90
N ARG A 99 9.67 -9.78 -1.89
CA ARG A 99 9.15 -10.97 -2.58
C ARG A 99 8.08 -11.63 -1.72
N ALA A 100 6.92 -10.98 -1.65
CA ALA A 100 5.88 -11.35 -0.69
C ALA A 100 5.31 -12.75 -0.94
N ASN A 101 5.06 -13.12 -2.19
CA ASN A 101 4.54 -14.45 -2.50
C ASN A 101 5.55 -15.54 -2.15
N ASP A 102 6.82 -15.32 -2.49
CA ASP A 102 7.87 -16.29 -2.19
C ASP A 102 8.05 -16.49 -0.70
N LEU A 103 8.01 -15.40 0.07
CA LEU A 103 8.11 -15.45 1.52
C LEU A 103 6.92 -16.16 2.15
N ALA A 104 5.72 -15.91 1.64
CA ALA A 104 4.51 -16.56 2.12
C ALA A 104 4.57 -18.08 1.88
N GLU A 105 5.02 -18.47 0.70
CA GLU A 105 5.19 -19.89 0.36
C GLU A 105 6.21 -20.57 1.25
N ALA A 106 7.33 -19.89 1.54
CA ALA A 106 8.35 -20.45 2.41
C ALA A 106 7.83 -20.68 3.83
N ILE A 107 7.05 -19.73 4.35
CA ILE A 107 6.42 -19.86 5.67
C ILE A 107 5.43 -21.03 5.68
N GLN A 108 4.62 -21.15 4.64
CA GLN A 108 3.64 -22.22 4.53
C GLN A 108 4.31 -23.58 4.49
N LYS A 109 5.42 -23.72 3.76
CA LYS A 109 6.17 -24.97 3.71
C LYS A 109 6.73 -25.40 5.06
N GLN A 110 7.14 -24.42 5.89
CA GLN A 110 7.65 -24.72 7.22
C GLN A 110 6.57 -25.22 8.17
N ARG A 111 5.30 -24.91 7.87
CA ARG A 111 4.16 -25.31 8.71
C ARG A 111 3.63 -26.70 8.37
N THR A 112 4.03 -27.24 7.25
CA THR A 112 3.67 -28.59 6.85
C THR A 112 4.85 -29.54 7.01
#